data_fb4aed3ec2fa0c25aef45649ad423adc
#
_entry.id   fb4aed3ec2fa0c25aef45649ad423adc
#
_cell.length_a   1.000
_cell.length_b   1.000
_cell.length_c   1.000
_cell.angle_alpha   90.00
_cell.angle_beta   90.00
_cell.angle_gamma   90.00
#
_symmetry.space_group_name_H-M   'P 1'
#
loop_
_entity.id
_entity.type
_entity.pdbx_description
1 polymer ?
#
loop_
_entity_poly.entity_id
_entity_poly.type
_entity_poly.pdbx_seq_one_letter_code
_entity_poly.pdbx_strand_id
1 'polypeptide(L)'
;MIIPKLQLFFLKTIFINLMISQHYKIVMFCNIRITTNLIFRTTMEKERRKIMENILKIDKSEKYYGNKSSLTKAIDNISFNVDKGEFVAIMGASGSGKTTLLNCISTIDKVTSGHIYVAGSDITKLRGNSLNKFRREELGFIFQDFNLLDTLTAYENIALALSIQNVPAKEIDMKIKKVAKELDISGVLDKYPYQMSGGQKQRIASARAIITNPKLILADEPTGALDSKSAKMLLEKFEYLNKDIQATILMVTHDAFTASYATRVIFIKDGKIFNEINKGTDSRKKFFDKIIDVVTLLGGDLNDAL
;
A
#
# COMPACT_ATOMS: atom_id res chain seq x y z
N MET A 1 45.04 -57.47 -50.92
CA MET A 1 45.12 -57.28 -49.44
C MET A 1 44.94 -55.81 -49.03
N ILE A 2 44.00 -55.07 -49.72
CA ILE A 2 43.74 -53.64 -49.47
C ILE A 2 42.30 -53.36 -48.98
N ILE A 3 41.35 -54.26 -49.26
CA ILE A 3 39.93 -54.11 -49.01
C ILE A 3 39.55 -54.07 -47.49
N PRO A 4 40.19 -54.87 -46.58
CA PRO A 4 39.80 -54.83 -45.14
C PRO A 4 40.13 -53.55 -44.41
N LYS A 5 41.16 -52.78 -44.82
CA LYS A 5 41.58 -51.55 -44.19
C LYS A 5 40.64 -50.37 -44.50
N LEU A 6 40.06 -50.35 -45.68
CA LEU A 6 39.09 -49.29 -46.06
C LEU A 6 37.75 -49.47 -45.36
N GLN A 7 37.27 -50.68 -45.13
CA GLN A 7 36.03 -50.97 -44.42
C GLN A 7 36.17 -50.59 -42.91
N LEU A 8 37.32 -50.85 -42.32
CA LEU A 8 37.56 -50.46 -40.90
C LEU A 8 37.66 -48.95 -40.70
N PHE A 9 38.19 -48.25 -41.72
CA PHE A 9 38.25 -46.77 -41.68
C PHE A 9 36.85 -46.17 -41.86
N PHE A 10 36.01 -46.70 -42.73
CA PHE A 10 34.63 -46.26 -42.94
C PHE A 10 33.76 -46.51 -41.69
N LEU A 11 33.85 -47.63 -41.03
CA LEU A 11 33.16 -47.97 -39.79
C LEU A 11 33.61 -47.10 -38.63
N LYS A 12 34.91 -46.79 -38.51
CA LYS A 12 35.41 -45.84 -37.50
C LYS A 12 34.90 -44.43 -37.72
N THR A 13 34.84 -43.96 -38.99
CA THR A 13 34.35 -42.59 -39.29
C THR A 13 32.85 -42.49 -39.05
N ILE A 14 32.05 -43.50 -39.36
CA ILE A 14 30.63 -43.57 -39.06
C ILE A 14 30.40 -43.59 -37.51
N PHE A 15 31.18 -44.39 -36.81
CA PHE A 15 31.08 -44.49 -35.33
C PHE A 15 31.46 -43.19 -34.64
N ILE A 16 32.51 -42.50 -35.10
CA ILE A 16 32.92 -41.20 -34.61
C ILE A 16 31.84 -40.14 -34.89
N ASN A 17 31.24 -40.12 -36.07
CA ASN A 17 30.16 -39.20 -36.41
C ASN A 17 28.87 -39.49 -35.62
N LEU A 18 28.54 -40.74 -35.33
CA LEU A 18 27.43 -41.12 -34.47
C LEU A 18 27.67 -40.70 -33.02
N MET A 19 28.90 -40.91 -32.50
CA MET A 19 29.28 -40.48 -31.16
C MET A 19 29.26 -38.95 -31.01
N ILE A 20 29.77 -38.23 -32.00
CA ILE A 20 29.73 -36.78 -32.04
C ILE A 20 28.26 -36.27 -32.08
N SER A 21 27.41 -36.90 -32.90
CA SER A 21 25.98 -36.59 -32.99
C SER A 21 25.24 -36.83 -31.64
N GLN A 22 25.55 -37.93 -30.95
CA GLN A 22 25.00 -38.17 -29.61
C GLN A 22 25.52 -37.18 -28.56
N HIS A 23 26.81 -36.86 -28.62
CA HIS A 23 27.40 -35.89 -27.70
C HIS A 23 26.81 -34.48 -27.89
N TYR A 24 26.60 -34.05 -29.15
CA TYR A 24 25.92 -32.81 -29.47
C TYR A 24 24.45 -32.78 -28.96
N LYS A 25 23.73 -33.88 -29.11
CA LYS A 25 22.37 -34.02 -28.57
C LYS A 25 22.34 -33.91 -27.05
N ILE A 26 23.25 -34.57 -26.34
CA ILE A 26 23.35 -34.51 -24.88
C ILE A 26 23.72 -33.12 -24.43
N VAL A 27 24.70 -32.46 -25.04
CA VAL A 27 25.11 -31.07 -24.70
C VAL A 27 23.98 -30.09 -25.01
N MET A 28 23.26 -30.27 -26.11
CA MET A 28 22.11 -29.43 -26.46
C MET A 28 20.95 -29.64 -25.47
N PHE A 29 20.64 -30.88 -25.06
CA PHE A 29 19.64 -31.16 -24.01
C PHE A 29 20.03 -30.62 -22.64
N CYS A 30 21.30 -30.74 -22.27
CA CYS A 30 21.80 -30.14 -21.03
C CYS A 30 21.70 -28.60 -21.02
N ASN A 31 22.08 -27.96 -22.14
CA ASN A 31 21.97 -26.51 -22.28
C ASN A 31 20.52 -26.02 -22.26
N ILE A 32 19.60 -26.70 -22.94
CA ILE A 32 18.16 -26.37 -22.91
C ILE A 32 17.62 -26.55 -21.49
N ARG A 33 17.99 -27.58 -20.76
CA ARG A 33 17.53 -27.83 -19.39
C ARG A 33 18.11 -26.82 -18.39
N ILE A 34 19.34 -26.36 -18.60
CA ILE A 34 19.97 -25.32 -17.79
C ILE A 34 19.33 -23.96 -18.06
N THR A 35 19.10 -23.61 -19.33
CA THR A 35 18.46 -22.33 -19.68
C THR A 35 17.01 -22.27 -19.26
N THR A 36 16.23 -23.35 -19.42
CA THR A 36 14.84 -23.40 -18.91
C THR A 36 14.78 -23.33 -17.39
N ASN A 37 15.67 -24.00 -16.66
CA ASN A 37 15.75 -23.89 -15.21
C ASN A 37 16.18 -22.48 -14.75
N LEU A 38 17.09 -21.85 -15.47
CA LEU A 38 17.53 -20.49 -15.17
C LEU A 38 16.39 -19.47 -15.41
N ILE A 39 15.69 -19.58 -16.54
CA ILE A 39 14.52 -18.75 -16.86
C ILE A 39 13.41 -18.98 -15.82
N PHE A 40 13.11 -20.23 -15.47
CA PHE A 40 12.11 -20.54 -14.44
C PHE A 40 12.50 -19.96 -13.08
N ARG A 41 13.76 -20.11 -12.65
CA ARG A 41 14.26 -19.53 -11.39
C ARG A 41 14.17 -18.00 -11.40
N THR A 42 14.61 -17.35 -12.47
CA THR A 42 14.54 -15.88 -12.59
C THR A 42 13.11 -15.37 -12.62
N THR A 43 12.21 -16.08 -13.29
CA THR A 43 10.77 -15.73 -13.30
C THR A 43 10.15 -15.92 -11.91
N MET A 44 10.43 -17.05 -11.24
CA MET A 44 9.95 -17.31 -9.88
C MET A 44 10.55 -16.36 -8.84
N GLU A 45 11.82 -15.95 -9.01
CA GLU A 45 12.42 -14.91 -8.16
C GLU A 45 11.81 -13.54 -8.42
N LYS A 46 11.50 -13.19 -9.66
CA LYS A 46 10.82 -11.95 -10.02
C LYS A 46 9.39 -11.92 -9.47
N GLU A 47 8.66 -13.02 -9.56
CA GLU A 47 7.35 -13.19 -8.94
C GLU A 47 7.42 -13.16 -7.40
N ARG A 48 8.40 -13.82 -6.79
CA ARG A 48 8.64 -13.74 -5.34
C ARG A 48 8.99 -12.32 -4.89
N ARG A 49 9.84 -11.58 -5.64
CA ARG A 49 10.14 -10.17 -5.34
C ARG A 49 8.87 -9.32 -5.47
N LYS A 50 8.06 -9.53 -6.49
CA LYS A 50 6.79 -8.82 -6.67
C LYS A 50 5.80 -9.13 -5.53
N ILE A 51 5.74 -10.38 -5.05
CA ILE A 51 4.92 -10.76 -3.89
C ILE A 51 5.49 -10.16 -2.58
N MET A 52 6.82 -10.02 -2.46
CA MET A 52 7.45 -9.37 -1.30
C MET A 52 7.40 -7.84 -1.34
N GLU A 53 7.09 -7.23 -2.49
CA GLU A 53 6.93 -5.78 -2.67
C GLU A 53 5.51 -5.31 -2.33
N ASN A 54 4.50 -6.18 -2.37
CA ASN A 54 3.13 -5.86 -1.99
C ASN A 54 3.02 -5.69 -0.46
N ILE A 55 2.81 -4.46 -0.01
CA ILE A 55 2.55 -4.17 1.41
C ILE A 55 1.10 -4.48 1.77
N LEU A 56 0.16 -4.18 0.89
CA LEU A 56 -1.25 -4.51 1.08
C LEU A 56 -1.74 -5.35 -0.11
N LYS A 57 -2.42 -6.44 0.17
CA LYS A 57 -3.21 -7.20 -0.81
C LYS A 57 -4.60 -7.45 -0.26
N ILE A 58 -5.59 -7.03 -1.00
CA ILE A 58 -7.00 -7.33 -0.74
C ILE A 58 -7.45 -8.36 -1.76
N ASP A 59 -8.06 -9.43 -1.30
CA ASP A 59 -8.48 -10.57 -2.14
C ASP A 59 -9.95 -10.89 -1.90
N LYS A 60 -10.79 -10.49 -2.87
CA LYS A 60 -12.24 -10.71 -2.90
C LYS A 60 -12.92 -10.40 -1.57
N SER A 61 -12.53 -9.27 -0.96
CA SER A 61 -13.06 -8.89 0.34
C SER A 61 -14.47 -8.35 0.21
N GLU A 62 -15.33 -8.75 1.14
CA GLU A 62 -16.72 -8.31 1.26
C GLU A 62 -17.03 -7.90 2.70
N LYS A 63 -17.91 -6.91 2.85
CA LYS A 63 -18.42 -6.49 4.15
C LYS A 63 -19.90 -6.19 4.08
N TYR A 64 -20.64 -6.85 4.94
CA TYR A 64 -22.06 -6.66 5.11
C TYR A 64 -22.37 -6.12 6.50
N TYR A 65 -23.36 -5.25 6.59
CA TYR A 65 -23.97 -4.78 7.84
C TYR A 65 -25.48 -5.09 7.83
N GLY A 66 -26.07 -5.22 9.00
CA GLY A 66 -27.49 -5.44 9.18
C GLY A 66 -27.85 -6.90 9.45
N ASN A 67 -29.16 -7.18 9.45
CA ASN A 67 -29.77 -8.47 9.73
C ASN A 67 -30.35 -9.09 8.45
N LYS A 68 -30.85 -10.35 8.53
CA LYS A 68 -31.42 -11.07 7.37
C LYS A 68 -32.52 -10.33 6.62
N SER A 69 -33.23 -9.39 7.29
CA SER A 69 -34.30 -8.58 6.70
C SER A 69 -33.84 -7.22 6.10
N SER A 70 -32.63 -6.75 6.45
CA SER A 70 -32.08 -5.49 5.96
C SER A 70 -30.57 -5.61 5.92
N LEU A 71 -30.04 -6.13 4.81
CA LEU A 71 -28.62 -6.33 4.58
C LEU A 71 -28.05 -5.22 3.71
N THR A 72 -27.10 -4.45 4.24
CA THR A 72 -26.35 -3.45 3.48
C THR A 72 -24.98 -4.01 3.13
N LYS A 73 -24.67 -4.09 1.83
CA LYS A 73 -23.38 -4.52 1.31
C LYS A 73 -22.46 -3.31 1.17
N ALA A 74 -21.63 -3.05 2.18
CA ALA A 74 -20.75 -1.88 2.21
C ALA A 74 -19.46 -2.08 1.39
N ILE A 75 -19.00 -3.33 1.25
CA ILE A 75 -17.89 -3.75 0.39
C ILE A 75 -18.35 -4.99 -0.38
N ASP A 76 -18.17 -4.97 -1.71
CA ASP A 76 -18.63 -6.00 -2.62
C ASP A 76 -17.49 -6.50 -3.53
N ASN A 77 -16.87 -7.60 -3.12
CA ASN A 77 -15.84 -8.32 -3.90
C ASN A 77 -14.67 -7.42 -4.36
N ILE A 78 -14.15 -6.60 -3.44
CA ILE A 78 -13.01 -5.71 -3.72
C ILE A 78 -11.71 -6.52 -3.74
N SER A 79 -10.89 -6.29 -4.78
CA SER A 79 -9.54 -6.86 -4.90
C SER A 79 -8.60 -5.83 -5.50
N PHE A 80 -7.50 -5.50 -4.79
CA PHE A 80 -6.39 -4.70 -5.30
C PHE A 80 -5.14 -4.90 -4.42
N ASN A 81 -4.00 -4.41 -4.90
CA ASN A 81 -2.75 -4.44 -4.16
C ASN A 81 -2.20 -3.03 -3.98
N VAL A 82 -1.35 -2.82 -2.96
CA VAL A 82 -0.54 -1.61 -2.79
C VAL A 82 0.91 -2.06 -2.62
N ASP A 83 1.78 -1.56 -3.48
CA ASP A 83 3.20 -1.88 -3.45
C ASP A 83 3.94 -1.05 -2.39
N LYS A 84 5.09 -1.55 -1.95
CA LYS A 84 5.95 -0.84 -1.00
C LYS A 84 6.38 0.52 -1.59
N GLY A 85 6.25 1.58 -0.81
CA GLY A 85 6.58 2.94 -1.22
C GLY A 85 5.55 3.56 -2.18
N GLU A 86 4.38 2.94 -2.37
CA GLU A 86 3.31 3.51 -3.16
C GLU A 86 2.44 4.47 -2.34
N PHE A 87 1.98 5.54 -2.94
CA PHE A 87 0.97 6.44 -2.37
C PHE A 87 -0.33 6.29 -3.16
N VAL A 88 -1.29 5.58 -2.58
CA VAL A 88 -2.59 5.29 -3.19
C VAL A 88 -3.69 6.11 -2.53
N ALA A 89 -4.55 6.75 -3.32
CA ALA A 89 -5.79 7.34 -2.84
C ALA A 89 -6.99 6.47 -3.22
N ILE A 90 -7.93 6.31 -2.29
CA ILE A 90 -9.24 5.71 -2.54
C ILE A 90 -10.27 6.84 -2.58
N MET A 91 -10.96 6.99 -3.70
CA MET A 91 -11.98 8.01 -3.90
C MET A 91 -13.37 7.41 -4.13
N GLY A 92 -14.38 8.20 -3.87
CA GLY A 92 -15.78 7.87 -4.13
C GLY A 92 -16.74 8.78 -3.34
N ALA A 93 -18.03 8.72 -3.66
CA ALA A 93 -19.06 9.48 -2.96
C ALA A 93 -19.17 9.08 -1.47
N SER A 94 -19.85 9.90 -0.67
CA SER A 94 -20.19 9.52 0.71
C SER A 94 -21.03 8.23 0.69
N GLY A 95 -20.73 7.31 1.61
CA GLY A 95 -21.41 6.01 1.67
C GLY A 95 -20.92 4.95 0.67
N SER A 96 -19.96 5.23 -0.21
CA SER A 96 -19.46 4.26 -1.20
C SER A 96 -18.64 3.09 -0.60
N GLY A 97 -18.37 3.08 0.71
CA GLY A 97 -17.65 1.99 1.41
C GLY A 97 -16.17 2.29 1.73
N LYS A 98 -15.64 3.48 1.44
CA LYS A 98 -14.22 3.85 1.65
C LYS A 98 -13.75 3.69 3.08
N THR A 99 -14.41 4.36 4.04
CA THR A 99 -14.08 4.26 5.47
C THR A 99 -14.29 2.85 6.00
N THR A 100 -15.32 2.13 5.51
CA THR A 100 -15.51 0.71 5.85
C THR A 100 -14.31 -0.13 5.41
N LEU A 101 -13.82 0.09 4.20
CA LEU A 101 -12.65 -0.62 3.68
C LEU A 101 -11.40 -0.30 4.52
N LEU A 102 -11.18 0.98 4.83
CA LEU A 102 -10.06 1.41 5.68
C LEU A 102 -10.15 0.78 7.08
N ASN A 103 -11.36 0.71 7.67
CA ASN A 103 -11.61 0.07 8.95
C ASN A 103 -11.32 -1.44 8.92
N CYS A 104 -11.62 -2.12 7.81
CA CYS A 104 -11.27 -3.53 7.63
C CYS A 104 -9.74 -3.72 7.52
N ILE A 105 -9.04 -2.85 6.79
CA ILE A 105 -7.58 -2.90 6.64
C ILE A 105 -6.89 -2.60 7.98
N SER A 106 -7.40 -1.64 8.75
CA SER A 106 -6.88 -1.29 10.08
C SER A 106 -7.26 -2.28 11.17
N THR A 107 -8.10 -3.27 10.83
CA THR A 107 -8.66 -4.26 11.76
C THR A 107 -9.59 -3.68 12.84
N ILE A 108 -10.01 -2.41 12.71
CA ILE A 108 -11.08 -1.82 13.54
C ILE A 108 -12.36 -2.60 13.32
N ASP A 109 -12.64 -2.97 12.07
CA ASP A 109 -13.72 -3.86 11.69
C ASP A 109 -13.19 -5.14 11.02
N LYS A 110 -14.04 -6.13 10.81
CA LYS A 110 -13.70 -7.39 10.16
C LYS A 110 -14.46 -7.53 8.85
N VAL A 111 -13.80 -8.05 7.83
CA VAL A 111 -14.49 -8.49 6.60
C VAL A 111 -15.47 -9.62 6.92
N THR A 112 -16.55 -9.68 6.15
CA THR A 112 -17.52 -10.78 6.21
C THR A 112 -17.00 -12.00 5.45
N SER A 113 -16.36 -11.78 4.28
CA SER A 113 -15.70 -12.80 3.47
C SER A 113 -14.47 -12.22 2.75
N GLY A 114 -13.67 -13.09 2.16
CA GLY A 114 -12.40 -12.71 1.52
C GLY A 114 -11.25 -12.55 2.50
N HIS A 115 -10.11 -12.06 2.00
CA HIS A 115 -8.88 -11.96 2.77
C HIS A 115 -8.21 -10.59 2.56
N ILE A 116 -7.54 -10.11 3.60
CA ILE A 116 -6.68 -8.94 3.56
C ILE A 116 -5.31 -9.34 4.11
N TYR A 117 -4.25 -9.07 3.32
CA TYR A 117 -2.87 -9.33 3.70
C TYR A 117 -2.13 -8.01 3.84
N VAL A 118 -1.42 -7.82 4.96
CA VAL A 118 -0.52 -6.68 5.16
C VAL A 118 0.87 -7.22 5.50
N ALA A 119 1.87 -6.76 4.79
CA ALA A 119 3.26 -7.24 4.89
C ALA A 119 3.36 -8.78 4.87
N GLY A 120 2.54 -9.43 4.03
CA GLY A 120 2.47 -10.88 3.87
C GLY A 120 1.64 -11.63 4.91
N SER A 121 1.16 -10.96 5.97
CA SER A 121 0.33 -11.57 7.02
C SER A 121 -1.15 -11.44 6.71
N ASP A 122 -1.91 -12.54 6.76
CA ASP A 122 -3.39 -12.54 6.66
C ASP A 122 -4.00 -11.95 7.94
N ILE A 123 -4.37 -10.67 7.88
CA ILE A 123 -4.90 -9.94 9.03
C ILE A 123 -6.33 -10.39 9.42
N THR A 124 -7.05 -11.04 8.53
CA THR A 124 -8.40 -11.55 8.81
C THR A 124 -8.38 -12.68 9.84
N LYS A 125 -7.24 -13.36 9.99
CA LYS A 125 -7.03 -14.47 10.92
C LYS A 125 -6.44 -14.04 12.26
N LEU A 126 -5.94 -12.80 12.38
CA LEU A 126 -5.31 -12.33 13.61
C LEU A 126 -6.33 -12.20 14.75
N ARG A 127 -5.93 -12.59 15.98
CA ARG A 127 -6.74 -12.50 17.19
C ARG A 127 -5.86 -12.18 18.40
N GLY A 128 -6.44 -11.59 19.44
CA GLY A 128 -5.79 -11.35 20.73
C GLY A 128 -4.44 -10.63 20.58
N ASN A 129 -3.39 -11.17 21.18
CA ASN A 129 -2.06 -10.54 21.22
C ASN A 129 -1.43 -10.34 19.83
N SER A 130 -1.66 -11.25 18.87
CA SER A 130 -1.14 -11.10 17.51
C SER A 130 -1.78 -9.92 16.78
N LEU A 131 -3.07 -9.68 16.99
CA LEU A 131 -3.78 -8.52 16.46
C LEU A 131 -3.27 -7.22 17.08
N ASN A 132 -3.08 -7.18 18.40
CA ASN A 132 -2.56 -6.01 19.09
C ASN A 132 -1.11 -5.70 18.66
N LYS A 133 -0.28 -6.72 18.48
CA LYS A 133 1.07 -6.58 17.94
C LYS A 133 1.04 -6.00 16.54
N PHE A 134 0.22 -6.54 15.66
CA PHE A 134 0.06 -6.05 14.29
C PHE A 134 -0.32 -4.57 14.23
N ARG A 135 -1.36 -4.15 14.98
CA ARG A 135 -1.78 -2.74 15.04
C ARG A 135 -0.67 -1.80 15.50
N ARG A 136 0.13 -2.25 16.47
CA ARG A 136 1.17 -1.45 17.09
C ARG A 136 2.43 -1.32 16.24
N GLU A 137 2.78 -2.39 15.49
CA GLU A 137 4.08 -2.48 14.82
C GLU A 137 4.00 -2.26 13.30
N GLU A 138 2.87 -2.62 12.67
CA GLU A 138 2.75 -2.62 11.21
C GLU A 138 1.95 -1.45 10.65
N LEU A 139 1.08 -0.82 11.46
CA LEU A 139 0.17 0.24 11.03
C LEU A 139 0.45 1.59 11.67
N GLY A 140 0.38 2.65 10.86
CA GLY A 140 0.17 4.01 11.30
C GLY A 140 -1.21 4.49 10.89
N PHE A 141 -1.97 5.15 11.78
CA PHE A 141 -3.30 5.63 11.44
C PHE A 141 -3.42 7.15 11.67
N ILE A 142 -3.93 7.85 10.65
CA ILE A 142 -4.20 9.28 10.65
C ILE A 142 -5.70 9.47 10.45
N PHE A 143 -6.39 9.98 11.46
CA PHE A 143 -7.83 10.19 11.46
C PHE A 143 -8.19 11.60 11.00
N GLN A 144 -9.41 11.78 10.52
CA GLN A 144 -9.99 13.08 10.17
C GLN A 144 -10.02 14.02 11.39
N ASP A 145 -10.45 13.52 12.54
CA ASP A 145 -10.62 14.28 13.79
C ASP A 145 -9.36 14.29 14.68
N PHE A 146 -8.18 14.08 14.09
CA PHE A 146 -6.87 14.07 14.75
C PHE A 146 -6.70 12.97 15.80
N ASN A 147 -7.69 12.69 16.63
CA ASN A 147 -7.69 11.72 17.73
C ASN A 147 -6.48 11.91 18.67
N LEU A 148 -6.15 13.17 18.99
CA LEU A 148 -5.17 13.50 19.99
C LEU A 148 -5.80 13.46 21.38
N LEU A 149 -5.01 13.08 22.39
CA LEU A 149 -5.41 13.13 23.79
C LEU A 149 -5.23 14.54 24.31
N ASP A 150 -6.33 15.21 24.65
CA ASP A 150 -6.34 16.61 25.09
C ASP A 150 -5.61 16.86 26.42
N THR A 151 -5.44 15.80 27.22
CA THR A 151 -4.71 15.81 28.49
C THR A 151 -3.20 15.70 28.34
N LEU A 152 -2.72 15.41 27.12
CA LEU A 152 -1.31 15.26 26.80
C LEU A 152 -0.84 16.38 25.88
N THR A 153 0.40 16.81 26.06
CA THR A 153 1.08 17.71 25.12
C THR A 153 1.28 17.05 23.75
N ALA A 154 1.66 17.82 22.74
CA ALA A 154 2.02 17.29 21.43
C ALA A 154 3.16 16.27 21.53
N TYR A 155 4.20 16.58 22.33
CA TYR A 155 5.31 15.66 22.60
C TYR A 155 4.80 14.33 23.17
N GLU A 156 3.98 14.38 24.22
CA GLU A 156 3.46 13.20 24.89
C GLU A 156 2.52 12.37 24.00
N ASN A 157 1.69 13.02 23.16
CA ASN A 157 0.88 12.34 22.16
C ASN A 157 1.73 11.52 21.17
N ILE A 158 2.88 12.06 20.76
CA ILE A 158 3.82 11.34 19.87
C ILE A 158 4.58 10.26 20.66
N ALA A 159 5.06 10.59 21.86
CA ALA A 159 5.81 9.67 22.73
C ALA A 159 5.01 8.40 23.08
N LEU A 160 3.68 8.54 23.22
CA LEU A 160 2.78 7.43 23.53
C LEU A 160 2.94 6.25 22.57
N ALA A 161 3.06 6.53 21.26
CA ALA A 161 3.20 5.49 20.24
C ALA A 161 4.50 4.67 20.43
N LEU A 162 5.60 5.34 20.79
CA LEU A 162 6.88 4.68 21.06
C LEU A 162 6.88 3.94 22.41
N SER A 163 6.21 4.51 23.42
CA SER A 163 6.08 3.89 24.73
C SER A 163 5.30 2.57 24.67
N ILE A 164 4.23 2.52 23.86
CA ILE A 164 3.46 1.30 23.61
C ILE A 164 4.32 0.22 22.90
N GLN A 165 5.33 0.61 22.13
CA GLN A 165 6.31 -0.31 21.52
C GLN A 165 7.46 -0.67 22.45
N ASN A 166 7.47 -0.20 23.70
CA ASN A 166 8.55 -0.38 24.67
C ASN A 166 9.92 0.17 24.19
N VAL A 167 9.92 1.25 23.40
CA VAL A 167 11.16 1.93 22.99
C VAL A 167 11.82 2.55 24.24
N PRO A 168 13.15 2.39 24.43
CA PRO A 168 13.87 2.96 25.55
C PRO A 168 13.70 4.49 25.63
N ALA A 169 13.45 5.03 26.83
CA ALA A 169 13.20 6.46 27.03
C ALA A 169 14.30 7.36 26.44
N LYS A 170 15.56 6.91 26.46
CA LYS A 170 16.70 7.64 25.88
C LYS A 170 16.59 7.84 24.35
N GLU A 171 15.87 6.96 23.65
CA GLU A 171 15.69 7.06 22.20
C GLU A 171 14.46 7.88 21.82
N ILE A 172 13.46 7.97 22.71
CA ILE A 172 12.18 8.63 22.43
C ILE A 172 12.40 10.10 22.06
N ASP A 173 13.14 10.84 22.87
CA ASP A 173 13.38 12.28 22.63
C ASP A 173 14.06 12.54 21.28
N MET A 174 15.09 11.76 20.94
CA MET A 174 15.81 11.88 19.68
C MET A 174 14.88 11.62 18.47
N LYS A 175 14.06 10.57 18.55
CA LYS A 175 13.10 10.22 17.49
C LYS A 175 12.03 11.29 17.32
N ILE A 176 11.50 11.82 18.43
CA ILE A 176 10.48 12.89 18.40
C ILE A 176 11.06 14.16 17.80
N LYS A 177 12.24 14.60 18.22
CA LYS A 177 12.89 15.79 17.65
C LYS A 177 13.14 15.67 16.16
N LYS A 178 13.51 14.47 15.67
CA LYS A 178 13.69 14.20 14.25
C LYS A 178 12.37 14.36 13.48
N VAL A 179 11.32 13.64 13.89
CA VAL A 179 10.02 13.67 13.19
C VAL A 179 9.36 15.05 13.30
N ALA A 180 9.56 15.75 14.42
CA ALA A 180 9.05 17.10 14.62
C ALA A 180 9.65 18.12 13.64
N LYS A 181 10.93 17.97 13.32
CA LYS A 181 11.60 18.80 12.31
C LYS A 181 11.07 18.47 10.89
N GLU A 182 10.89 17.18 10.56
CA GLU A 182 10.38 16.73 9.25
C GLU A 182 8.96 17.26 8.99
N LEU A 183 8.10 17.28 10.02
CA LEU A 183 6.70 17.72 9.90
C LEU A 183 6.47 19.18 10.29
N ASP A 184 7.52 19.94 10.59
CA ASP A 184 7.45 21.36 10.94
C ASP A 184 6.53 21.62 12.15
N ILE A 185 6.78 20.88 13.24
CA ILE A 185 6.02 20.97 14.51
C ILE A 185 6.91 21.18 15.73
N SER A 186 8.21 21.43 15.54
CA SER A 186 9.16 21.60 16.66
C SER A 186 8.76 22.70 17.64
N GLY A 187 8.16 23.80 17.16
CA GLY A 187 7.76 24.92 17.98
C GLY A 187 6.46 24.75 18.76
N VAL A 188 5.81 23.57 18.67
CA VAL A 188 4.51 23.30 19.33
C VAL A 188 4.51 22.04 20.19
N LEU A 189 5.67 21.42 20.40
CA LEU A 189 5.78 20.15 21.12
C LEU A 189 5.28 20.24 22.57
N ASP A 190 5.45 21.39 23.23
CA ASP A 190 5.02 21.62 24.61
C ASP A 190 3.56 22.08 24.73
N LYS A 191 2.85 22.27 23.61
CA LYS A 191 1.45 22.71 23.60
C LYS A 191 0.49 21.53 23.71
N TYR A 192 -0.65 21.82 24.35
CA TYR A 192 -1.80 20.91 24.37
C TYR A 192 -2.65 21.07 23.11
N PRO A 193 -3.45 20.04 22.71
CA PRO A 193 -4.28 20.10 21.51
C PRO A 193 -5.17 21.33 21.39
N TYR A 194 -5.78 21.78 22.47
CA TYR A 194 -6.64 22.98 22.48
C TYR A 194 -5.87 24.33 22.24
N GLN A 195 -4.53 24.31 22.31
CA GLN A 195 -3.67 25.47 22.04
C GLN A 195 -3.15 25.51 20.60
N MET A 196 -3.53 24.53 19.77
CA MET A 196 -3.00 24.35 18.43
C MET A 196 -4.05 24.57 17.36
N SER A 197 -3.63 25.04 16.17
CA SER A 197 -4.48 25.08 14.98
C SER A 197 -4.79 23.66 14.47
N GLY A 198 -5.85 23.50 13.68
CA GLY A 198 -6.21 22.22 13.05
C GLY A 198 -5.05 21.61 12.25
N GLY A 199 -4.34 22.42 11.46
CA GLY A 199 -3.17 21.96 10.70
C GLY A 199 -2.01 21.51 11.61
N GLN A 200 -1.79 22.15 12.76
CA GLN A 200 -0.80 21.70 13.74
C GLN A 200 -1.21 20.36 14.35
N LYS A 201 -2.47 20.24 14.80
CA LYS A 201 -3.02 18.97 15.34
C LYS A 201 -2.85 17.83 14.35
N GLN A 202 -3.15 18.04 13.06
CA GLN A 202 -3.05 16.99 12.04
C GLN A 202 -1.59 16.59 11.77
N ARG A 203 -0.65 17.54 11.80
CA ARG A 203 0.77 17.19 11.68
C ARG A 203 1.29 16.44 12.92
N ILE A 204 0.78 16.74 14.12
CA ILE A 204 1.08 15.95 15.34
C ILE A 204 0.49 14.54 15.21
N ALA A 205 -0.77 14.39 14.76
CA ALA A 205 -1.37 13.08 14.51
C ALA A 205 -0.58 12.28 13.46
N SER A 206 -0.10 12.95 12.41
CA SER A 206 0.78 12.35 11.40
C SER A 206 2.12 11.92 12.01
N ALA A 207 2.75 12.77 12.85
CA ALA A 207 3.98 12.43 13.56
C ALA A 207 3.82 11.18 14.42
N ARG A 208 2.72 11.10 15.18
CA ARG A 208 2.38 9.93 16.00
C ARG A 208 2.22 8.67 15.15
N ALA A 209 1.61 8.80 13.97
CA ALA A 209 1.38 7.66 13.08
C ALA A 209 2.67 7.12 12.44
N ILE A 210 3.64 8.00 12.09
CA ILE A 210 4.84 7.60 11.35
C ILE A 210 6.05 7.29 12.23
N ILE A 211 6.09 7.77 13.48
CA ILE A 211 7.28 7.68 14.35
C ILE A 211 7.67 6.22 14.66
N THR A 212 6.71 5.32 14.60
CA THR A 212 6.90 3.88 14.80
C THR A 212 7.48 3.18 13.58
N ASN A 213 7.67 3.90 12.46
CA ASN A 213 8.11 3.37 11.16
C ASN A 213 7.22 2.21 10.67
N PRO A 214 5.90 2.43 10.55
CA PRO A 214 4.95 1.39 10.17
C PRO A 214 5.18 0.94 8.72
N LYS A 215 4.71 -0.28 8.38
CA LYS A 215 4.73 -0.79 7.01
C LYS A 215 3.69 -0.11 6.11
N LEU A 216 2.56 0.28 6.70
CA LEU A 216 1.45 0.92 5.99
C LEU A 216 0.87 2.06 6.82
N ILE A 217 0.78 3.24 6.22
CA ILE A 217 0.09 4.41 6.78
C ILE A 217 -1.31 4.46 6.17
N LEU A 218 -2.31 4.47 7.05
CA LEU A 218 -3.71 4.64 6.69
C LEU A 218 -4.16 6.05 7.05
N ALA A 219 -4.72 6.79 6.11
CA ALA A 219 -5.22 8.14 6.33
C ALA A 219 -6.70 8.25 5.91
N ASP A 220 -7.58 8.52 6.87
CA ASP A 220 -9.02 8.70 6.63
C ASP A 220 -9.35 10.19 6.59
N GLU A 221 -9.68 10.70 5.40
CA GLU A 221 -10.03 12.10 5.13
C GLU A 221 -9.07 13.11 5.83
N PRO A 222 -7.74 13.00 5.68
CA PRO A 222 -6.78 13.69 6.54
C PRO A 222 -6.82 15.21 6.39
N THR A 223 -7.49 15.74 5.39
CA THR A 223 -7.65 17.16 5.10
C THR A 223 -9.05 17.69 5.43
N GLY A 224 -10.00 16.81 5.80
CA GLY A 224 -11.41 17.17 5.95
C GLY A 224 -11.73 18.26 7.00
N ALA A 225 -10.89 18.37 8.03
CA ALA A 225 -11.04 19.38 9.10
C ALA A 225 -10.08 20.58 8.92
N LEU A 226 -9.44 20.76 7.75
CA LEU A 226 -8.40 21.76 7.54
C LEU A 226 -8.83 22.85 6.55
N ASP A 227 -8.31 24.06 6.75
CA ASP A 227 -8.32 25.09 5.72
C ASP A 227 -7.40 24.70 4.53
N SER A 228 -7.62 25.31 3.36
CA SER A 228 -6.91 24.98 2.13
C SER A 228 -5.37 25.12 2.25
N LYS A 229 -4.87 26.09 3.03
CA LYS A 229 -3.43 26.29 3.23
C LYS A 229 -2.85 25.16 4.09
N SER A 230 -3.51 24.82 5.18
CA SER A 230 -3.11 23.73 6.09
C SER A 230 -3.20 22.37 5.40
N ALA A 231 -4.25 22.13 4.60
CA ALA A 231 -4.41 20.94 3.78
C ALA A 231 -3.25 20.77 2.81
N LYS A 232 -2.92 21.83 2.05
CA LYS A 232 -1.78 21.81 1.12
C LYS A 232 -0.47 21.49 1.83
N MET A 233 -0.19 22.16 2.96
CA MET A 233 1.04 21.89 3.74
C MET A 233 1.11 20.44 4.22
N LEU A 234 0.01 19.85 4.67
CA LEU A 234 -0.04 18.45 5.09
C LEU A 234 0.24 17.51 3.93
N LEU A 235 -0.41 17.74 2.78
CA LEU A 235 -0.25 16.90 1.59
C LEU A 235 1.17 16.96 1.03
N GLU A 236 1.83 18.12 1.06
CA GLU A 236 3.25 18.26 0.73
C GLU A 236 4.14 17.44 1.68
N LYS A 237 3.78 17.34 2.98
CA LYS A 237 4.47 16.44 3.91
C LYS A 237 4.24 14.96 3.59
N PHE A 238 3.03 14.58 3.19
CA PHE A 238 2.74 13.19 2.75
C PHE A 238 3.52 12.84 1.49
N GLU A 239 3.59 13.76 0.52
CA GLU A 239 4.39 13.58 -0.68
C GLU A 239 5.89 13.40 -0.34
N TYR A 240 6.44 14.20 0.58
CA TYR A 240 7.80 14.06 1.10
C TYR A 240 8.00 12.70 1.79
N LEU A 241 7.09 12.28 2.70
CA LEU A 241 7.18 10.99 3.36
C LEU A 241 7.18 9.83 2.36
N ASN A 242 6.39 9.94 1.30
CA ASN A 242 6.34 8.91 0.25
C ASN A 242 7.61 8.91 -0.61
N LYS A 243 8.02 10.07 -1.16
CA LYS A 243 9.13 10.15 -2.12
C LYS A 243 10.51 9.97 -1.50
N ASP A 244 10.74 10.63 -0.35
CA ASP A 244 12.08 10.71 0.26
C ASP A 244 12.28 9.64 1.33
N ILE A 245 11.21 9.26 2.07
CA ILE A 245 11.28 8.26 3.14
C ILE A 245 10.74 6.89 2.68
N GLN A 246 10.15 6.82 1.46
CA GLN A 246 9.58 5.60 0.88
C GLN A 246 8.44 5.00 1.72
N ALA A 247 7.69 5.86 2.43
CA ALA A 247 6.53 5.44 3.18
C ALA A 247 5.42 4.94 2.25
N THR A 248 4.79 3.82 2.58
CA THR A 248 3.61 3.31 1.88
C THR A 248 2.37 3.95 2.49
N ILE A 249 1.57 4.65 1.69
CA ILE A 249 0.42 5.43 2.16
C ILE A 249 -0.84 4.99 1.41
N LEU A 250 -1.89 4.65 2.15
CA LEU A 250 -3.24 4.46 1.65
C LEU A 250 -4.14 5.53 2.26
N MET A 251 -4.61 6.45 1.44
CA MET A 251 -5.42 7.59 1.84
C MET A 251 -6.84 7.46 1.30
N VAL A 252 -7.83 7.70 2.13
CA VAL A 252 -9.23 7.82 1.71
C VAL A 252 -9.58 9.30 1.63
N THR A 253 -10.24 9.71 0.57
CA THR A 253 -10.73 11.08 0.41
C THR A 253 -11.85 11.15 -0.63
N HIS A 254 -12.71 12.15 -0.53
CA HIS A 254 -13.66 12.53 -1.57
C HIS A 254 -13.20 13.78 -2.36
N ASP A 255 -12.09 14.40 -1.94
CA ASP A 255 -11.55 15.61 -2.55
C ASP A 255 -10.50 15.27 -3.63
N ALA A 256 -10.75 15.71 -4.87
CA ALA A 256 -9.89 15.47 -6.02
C ALA A 256 -8.52 16.17 -5.88
N PHE A 257 -8.46 17.34 -5.23
CA PHE A 257 -7.21 18.03 -4.98
C PHE A 257 -6.31 17.20 -4.06
N THR A 258 -6.86 16.69 -2.97
CA THR A 258 -6.17 15.79 -2.03
C THR A 258 -5.68 14.54 -2.73
N ALA A 259 -6.53 13.89 -3.53
CA ALA A 259 -6.18 12.67 -4.28
C ALA A 259 -5.07 12.90 -5.32
N SER A 260 -4.94 14.11 -5.88
CA SER A 260 -3.93 14.44 -6.90
C SER A 260 -2.48 14.34 -6.40
N TYR A 261 -2.26 14.28 -5.09
CA TYR A 261 -0.95 14.05 -4.48
C TYR A 261 -0.50 12.59 -4.51
N ALA A 262 -1.46 11.66 -4.65
CA ALA A 262 -1.17 10.24 -4.77
C ALA A 262 -0.52 9.88 -6.12
N THR A 263 0.09 8.72 -6.20
CA THR A 263 0.65 8.15 -7.44
C THR A 263 -0.38 7.34 -8.22
N ARG A 264 -1.43 6.86 -7.52
CA ARG A 264 -2.54 6.10 -8.06
C ARG A 264 -3.83 6.42 -7.32
N VAL A 265 -4.94 6.45 -8.04
CA VAL A 265 -6.28 6.65 -7.47
C VAL A 265 -7.16 5.48 -7.85
N ILE A 266 -7.80 4.87 -6.85
CA ILE A 266 -8.81 3.82 -6.99
C ILE A 266 -10.15 4.44 -6.64
N PHE A 267 -11.11 4.35 -7.57
CA PHE A 267 -12.46 4.87 -7.37
C PHE A 267 -13.40 3.77 -6.93
N ILE A 268 -14.17 4.02 -5.86
CA ILE A 268 -15.17 3.08 -5.33
C ILE A 268 -16.56 3.69 -5.51
N LYS A 269 -17.47 2.90 -6.09
CA LYS A 269 -18.91 3.17 -6.20
C LYS A 269 -19.66 1.95 -5.69
N ASP A 270 -20.62 2.16 -4.79
CA ASP A 270 -21.52 1.11 -4.26
C ASP A 270 -20.78 -0.15 -3.76
N GLY A 271 -19.69 0.07 -3.03
CA GLY A 271 -18.87 -1.00 -2.47
C GLY A 271 -17.97 -1.74 -3.47
N LYS A 272 -17.90 -1.33 -4.74
CA LYS A 272 -17.08 -1.95 -5.79
C LYS A 272 -16.03 -1.00 -6.34
N ILE A 273 -14.95 -1.54 -6.87
CA ILE A 273 -14.01 -0.74 -7.66
C ILE A 273 -14.70 -0.38 -8.97
N PHE A 274 -14.82 0.93 -9.21
CA PHE A 274 -15.39 1.49 -10.44
C PHE A 274 -14.32 1.73 -11.49
N ASN A 275 -13.21 2.34 -11.10
CA ASN A 275 -12.10 2.68 -12.00
C ASN A 275 -10.80 2.81 -11.21
N GLU A 276 -9.68 2.80 -11.92
CA GLU A 276 -8.34 3.01 -11.38
C GLU A 276 -7.52 3.82 -12.38
N ILE A 277 -6.83 4.86 -11.91
CA ILE A 277 -5.94 5.68 -12.74
C ILE A 277 -4.58 5.86 -12.07
N ASN A 278 -3.54 5.85 -12.88
CA ASN A 278 -2.18 6.06 -12.45
C ASN A 278 -1.68 7.43 -12.92
N LYS A 279 -0.92 8.12 -12.05
CA LYS A 279 -0.29 9.40 -12.35
C LYS A 279 0.81 9.24 -13.40
N GLY A 280 1.64 8.20 -13.26
CA GLY A 280 2.80 7.98 -14.13
C GLY A 280 3.72 9.20 -14.16
N THR A 281 4.04 9.68 -15.37
CA THR A 281 4.88 10.87 -15.60
C THR A 281 4.08 12.18 -15.68
N ASP A 282 2.77 12.15 -15.47
CA ASP A 282 1.94 13.35 -15.56
C ASP A 282 2.26 14.35 -14.44
N SER A 283 2.14 15.63 -14.75
CA SER A 283 2.14 16.69 -13.73
C SER A 283 0.93 16.52 -12.80
N ARG A 284 1.03 17.03 -11.56
CA ARG A 284 -0.11 16.99 -10.61
C ARG A 284 -1.36 17.63 -11.18
N LYS A 285 -1.23 18.75 -11.93
CA LYS A 285 -2.36 19.41 -12.58
C LYS A 285 -3.05 18.48 -13.58
N LYS A 286 -2.28 17.88 -14.50
CA LYS A 286 -2.85 16.96 -15.50
C LYS A 286 -3.48 15.72 -14.85
N PHE A 287 -2.89 15.23 -13.76
CA PHE A 287 -3.47 14.11 -13.01
C PHE A 287 -4.76 14.52 -12.28
N PHE A 288 -4.81 15.72 -11.70
CA PHE A 288 -6.02 16.30 -11.13
C PHE A 288 -7.15 16.38 -12.17
N ASP A 289 -6.87 16.88 -13.38
CA ASP A 289 -7.86 16.97 -14.45
C ASP A 289 -8.42 15.57 -14.79
N LYS A 290 -7.56 14.55 -14.90
CA LYS A 290 -8.01 13.15 -15.08
C LYS A 290 -8.87 12.62 -13.93
N ILE A 291 -8.57 13.01 -12.69
CA ILE A 291 -9.39 12.64 -11.52
C ILE A 291 -10.79 13.27 -11.66
N ILE A 292 -10.86 14.55 -12.03
CA ILE A 292 -12.14 15.25 -12.24
C ILE A 292 -12.97 14.57 -13.32
N ASP A 293 -12.36 14.16 -14.45
CA ASP A 293 -13.07 13.43 -15.51
C ASP A 293 -13.75 12.17 -14.97
N VAL A 294 -13.04 11.37 -14.15
CA VAL A 294 -13.61 10.15 -13.56
C VAL A 294 -14.67 10.46 -12.50
N VAL A 295 -14.47 11.51 -11.68
CA VAL A 295 -15.47 11.96 -10.69
C VAL A 295 -16.76 12.42 -11.37
N THR A 296 -16.65 13.12 -12.50
CA THR A 296 -17.80 13.53 -13.31
C THR A 296 -18.59 12.33 -13.82
N LEU A 297 -17.89 11.27 -14.26
CA LEU A 297 -18.54 10.01 -14.68
C LEU A 297 -19.18 9.27 -13.50
N LEU A 298 -18.59 9.34 -12.31
CA LEU A 298 -19.15 8.74 -11.09
C LEU A 298 -20.45 9.42 -10.63
N GLY A 299 -20.51 10.76 -10.72
CA GLY A 299 -21.67 11.58 -10.37
C GLY A 299 -22.73 11.68 -11.48
N GLY A 300 -22.35 11.32 -12.70
CA GLY A 300 -23.16 11.44 -13.88
C GLY A 300 -23.96 10.18 -14.20
N ASP A 301 -24.93 9.79 -13.37
CA ASP A 301 -26.20 9.26 -13.91
C ASP A 301 -26.95 10.46 -14.48
N LEU A 302 -26.50 10.93 -15.66
CA LEU A 302 -27.09 12.04 -16.44
C LEU A 302 -28.51 11.74 -16.94
N ASN A 303 -29.11 10.62 -16.53
CA ASN A 303 -30.46 10.25 -16.95
C ASN A 303 -31.57 10.61 -15.95
N ASP A 304 -31.21 11.08 -14.73
CA ASP A 304 -32.24 11.49 -13.74
C ASP A 304 -32.39 13.01 -13.58
N ALA A 305 -31.75 13.81 -14.45
CA ALA A 305 -31.77 15.29 -14.39
C ALA A 305 -32.33 15.98 -15.65
N LEU A 306 -33.11 15.26 -16.48
CA LEU A 306 -33.89 15.86 -17.60
C LEU A 306 -35.33 15.45 -17.55
#